data_4eef035fb53aa708bda04301afcd44c7
#
_entry.id   4eef035fb53aa708bda04301afcd44c7
#
_cell.length_a   1.000
_cell.length_b   1.000
_cell.length_c   1.000
_cell.angle_alpha   90.00
_cell.angle_beta   90.00
_cell.angle_gamma   90.00
#
_symmetry.space_group_name_H-M   'P 1'
#
loop_
_entity.id
_entity.type
_entity.pdbx_description
1 polymer ?
#
loop_
_entity_poly.entity_id
_entity_poly.type
_entity_poly.pdbx_seq_one_letter_code
_entity_poly.pdbx_strand_id
1 'polypeptide(L)'
;LLASGTFGLFILVWGVVLTVVVVPVMVYFFGKRWYCSWVCGCGGLAETLGDPYRQLSSKTLLSWRVERIVIHSVLIFVLVMTGFALYTFVSGANQVIGIKTQTIQDIYGFLIGSIFAGVIGTGFYPIFGNRVWCRFGCPLAAYLGFIQRFKSRFRITTNGGQCISCGNCSTYCEQGIDVRAYA
;
A
#
# COMPACT_ATOMS: atom_id res chain seq x y z
N LEU A 1 -0.24 -33.32 5.27
CA LEU A 1 -0.67 -31.93 5.52
C LEU A 1 -1.05 -31.20 4.23
N LEU A 2 -0.25 -31.26 3.18
CA LEU A 2 -0.58 -30.66 1.87
C LEU A 2 -1.77 -31.37 1.20
N ALA A 3 -1.83 -32.70 1.29
CA ALA A 3 -2.90 -33.51 0.69
C ALA A 3 -4.23 -33.46 1.44
N SER A 4 -4.24 -33.03 2.71
CA SER A 4 -5.45 -33.00 3.57
C SER A 4 -6.22 -31.68 3.54
N GLY A 5 -5.80 -30.69 2.77
CA GLY A 5 -6.40 -29.36 2.74
C GLY A 5 -6.20 -28.51 4.01
N THR A 6 -5.72 -29.10 5.10
CA THR A 6 -5.49 -28.42 6.38
C THR A 6 -4.42 -27.33 6.29
N PHE A 7 -3.46 -27.46 5.39
CA PHE A 7 -2.44 -26.46 5.15
C PHE A 7 -3.03 -25.17 4.54
N GLY A 8 -3.95 -25.30 3.60
CA GLY A 8 -4.65 -24.15 3.02
C GLY A 8 -5.48 -23.39 4.06
N LEU A 9 -6.21 -24.13 4.89
CA LEU A 9 -6.99 -23.54 5.99
C LEU A 9 -6.09 -22.82 7.01
N PHE A 10 -4.95 -23.43 7.35
CA PHE A 10 -3.98 -22.79 8.25
C PHE A 10 -3.45 -21.48 7.69
N ILE A 11 -3.06 -21.42 6.41
CA ILE A 11 -2.58 -20.19 5.77
C ILE A 11 -3.67 -19.13 5.75
N LEU A 12 -4.91 -19.52 5.46
CA LEU A 12 -6.04 -18.59 5.45
C LEU A 12 -6.28 -17.99 6.84
N VAL A 13 -6.39 -18.81 7.86
CA VAL A 13 -6.59 -18.36 9.26
C VAL A 13 -5.42 -17.50 9.71
N TRP A 14 -4.19 -17.93 9.42
CA TRP A 14 -2.99 -17.17 9.75
C TRP A 14 -2.95 -15.81 9.03
N GLY A 15 -3.31 -15.76 7.75
CA GLY A 15 -3.41 -14.52 6.97
C GLY A 15 -4.44 -13.54 7.56
N VAL A 16 -5.60 -14.04 7.98
CA VAL A 16 -6.62 -13.23 8.64
C VAL A 16 -6.12 -12.68 9.98
N VAL A 17 -5.50 -13.52 10.82
CA VAL A 17 -4.93 -13.10 12.10
C VAL A 17 -3.85 -12.03 11.91
N LEU A 18 -2.94 -12.24 10.95
CA LEU A 18 -1.91 -11.26 10.61
C LEU A 18 -2.54 -9.92 10.19
N THR A 19 -3.53 -9.95 9.31
CA THR A 19 -4.14 -8.74 8.77
C THR A 19 -4.98 -7.99 9.80
N VAL A 20 -5.76 -8.68 10.61
CA VAL A 20 -6.74 -8.06 11.52
C VAL A 20 -6.12 -7.73 12.88
N VAL A 21 -5.14 -8.49 13.35
CA VAL A 21 -4.58 -8.32 14.71
C VAL A 21 -3.16 -7.76 14.63
N VAL A 22 -2.24 -8.47 13.98
CA VAL A 22 -0.82 -8.12 14.03
C VAL A 22 -0.54 -6.79 13.32
N VAL A 23 -1.09 -6.59 12.13
CA VAL A 23 -0.88 -5.36 11.36
C VAL A 23 -1.41 -4.12 12.09
N PRO A 24 -2.63 -4.06 12.63
CA PRO A 24 -3.11 -2.91 13.40
C PRO A 24 -2.28 -2.61 14.64
N VAL A 25 -1.86 -3.63 15.38
CA VAL A 25 -1.01 -3.47 16.57
C VAL A 25 0.34 -2.85 16.18
N MET A 26 0.97 -3.36 15.14
CA MET A 26 2.25 -2.84 14.67
C MET A 26 2.13 -1.41 14.11
N VAL A 27 1.04 -1.10 13.41
CA VAL A 27 0.77 0.27 12.94
C VAL A 27 0.54 1.22 14.11
N TYR A 28 -0.09 0.78 15.18
CA TYR A 28 -0.28 1.59 16.38
C TYR A 28 1.04 2.02 17.00
N PHE A 29 2.02 1.10 17.15
CA PHE A 29 3.30 1.39 17.77
C PHE A 29 4.33 2.03 16.83
N PHE A 30 4.44 1.57 15.58
CA PHE A 30 5.51 1.93 14.65
C PHE A 30 5.04 2.77 13.45
N GLY A 31 3.73 3.04 13.34
CA GLY A 31 3.16 3.77 12.21
C GLY A 31 3.08 2.92 10.93
N LYS A 32 2.45 3.48 9.88
CA LYS A 32 2.16 2.73 8.63
C LYS A 32 3.39 2.26 7.86
N ARG A 33 4.55 2.87 8.08
CA ARG A 33 5.77 2.58 7.29
C ARG A 33 6.56 1.37 7.75
N TRP A 34 6.31 0.84 8.93
CA TRP A 34 7.03 -0.32 9.44
C TRP A 34 7.01 -1.48 8.45
N TYR A 35 5.83 -1.76 7.87
CA TYR A 35 5.66 -2.84 6.92
C TYR A 35 6.45 -2.57 5.62
N CYS A 36 6.34 -1.35 5.09
CA CYS A 36 7.02 -0.97 3.85
C CYS A 36 8.54 -0.99 3.99
N SER A 37 9.09 -0.62 5.15
CA SER A 37 10.54 -0.55 5.35
C SER A 37 11.15 -1.88 5.81
N TRP A 38 10.41 -2.73 6.54
CA TRP A 38 10.99 -3.92 7.15
C TRP A 38 10.60 -5.23 6.46
N VAL A 39 9.44 -5.28 5.82
CA VAL A 39 8.84 -6.53 5.32
C VAL A 39 8.60 -6.52 3.82
N CYS A 40 8.23 -5.37 3.25
CA CYS A 40 7.78 -5.26 1.88
C CYS A 40 8.96 -5.13 0.90
N GLY A 41 9.05 -6.07 -0.06
CA GLY A 41 10.06 -6.03 -1.12
C GLY A 41 10.01 -4.77 -2.00
N CYS A 42 8.80 -4.25 -2.30
CA CYS A 42 8.64 -3.00 -3.06
C CYS A 42 9.19 -1.80 -2.27
N GLY A 43 9.07 -1.82 -0.94
CA GLY A 43 9.65 -0.81 -0.07
C GLY A 43 11.18 -0.88 -0.05
N GLY A 44 11.74 -2.08 0.00
CA GLY A 44 13.19 -2.29 -0.12
C GLY A 44 13.74 -1.79 -1.44
N LEU A 45 13.07 -2.05 -2.57
CA LEU A 45 13.44 -1.52 -3.88
C LEU A 45 13.36 0.02 -3.92
N ALA A 46 12.36 0.61 -3.29
CA ALA A 46 12.25 2.06 -3.23
C ALA A 46 13.37 2.71 -2.41
N GLU A 47 13.87 2.03 -1.39
CA GLU A 47 14.97 2.53 -0.55
C GLU A 47 16.38 2.23 -1.11
N THR A 48 16.48 1.32 -2.05
CA THR A 48 17.77 0.98 -2.72
C THR A 48 17.88 1.63 -4.09
N LEU A 49 17.11 1.12 -5.06
CA LEU A 49 17.13 1.61 -6.44
C LEU A 49 16.46 2.99 -6.58
N GLY A 50 15.46 3.28 -5.76
CA GLY A 50 14.70 4.52 -5.79
C GLY A 50 15.34 5.68 -5.03
N ASP A 51 16.34 5.45 -4.21
CA ASP A 51 16.93 6.47 -3.33
C ASP A 51 17.39 7.74 -4.06
N PRO A 52 18.09 7.67 -5.21
CA PRO A 52 18.49 8.85 -5.98
C PRO A 52 17.31 9.72 -6.45
N TYR A 53 16.11 9.14 -6.58
CA TYR A 53 14.90 9.79 -7.09
C TYR A 53 13.95 10.30 -6.01
N ARG A 54 14.38 10.28 -4.77
CA ARG A 54 13.61 10.66 -3.58
C ARG A 54 13.02 12.07 -3.67
N GLN A 55 13.75 12.99 -4.28
CA GLN A 55 13.38 14.40 -4.42
C GLN A 55 12.32 14.66 -5.49
N LEU A 56 12.18 13.77 -6.48
CA LEU A 56 11.29 13.92 -7.63
C LEU A 56 9.81 13.72 -7.30
N SER A 57 9.49 13.23 -6.11
CA SER A 57 8.10 13.09 -5.65
C SER A 57 7.38 14.42 -5.61
N SER A 58 6.31 14.56 -6.39
CA SER A 58 5.47 15.76 -6.42
C SER A 58 4.81 16.02 -5.05
N LYS A 59 4.92 17.26 -4.55
CA LYS A 59 4.40 17.72 -3.25
C LYS A 59 3.20 18.67 -3.40
N THR A 60 2.66 18.81 -4.61
CA THR A 60 1.53 19.69 -4.87
C THR A 60 0.25 19.18 -4.21
N LEU A 61 -0.63 20.10 -3.82
CA LEU A 61 -1.95 19.75 -3.29
C LEU A 61 -2.79 18.93 -4.26
N LEU A 62 -2.63 19.17 -5.57
CA LEU A 62 -3.30 18.38 -6.61
C LEU A 62 -2.83 16.94 -6.57
N SER A 63 -1.53 16.69 -6.53
CA SER A 63 -0.96 15.34 -6.43
C SER A 63 -1.47 14.62 -5.19
N TRP A 64 -1.56 15.29 -4.06
CA TRP A 64 -2.07 14.73 -2.81
C TRP A 64 -3.57 14.36 -2.90
N ARG A 65 -4.41 15.20 -3.56
CA ARG A 65 -5.82 14.87 -3.78
C ARG A 65 -6.00 13.66 -4.70
N VAL A 66 -5.26 13.64 -5.81
CA VAL A 66 -5.28 12.52 -6.76
C VAL A 66 -4.82 11.24 -6.07
N GLU A 67 -3.73 11.27 -5.31
CA GLU A 67 -3.24 10.15 -4.52
C GLU A 67 -4.34 9.58 -3.61
N ARG A 68 -5.03 10.44 -2.87
CA ARG A 68 -6.09 9.98 -1.95
C ARG A 68 -7.26 9.33 -2.68
N ILE A 69 -7.70 9.89 -3.80
CA ILE A 69 -8.79 9.31 -4.59
C ILE A 69 -8.36 7.95 -5.15
N VAL A 70 -7.22 7.90 -5.83
CA VAL A 70 -6.74 6.69 -6.51
C VAL A 70 -6.48 5.57 -5.51
N ILE A 71 -5.78 5.83 -4.41
CA ILE A 71 -5.43 4.78 -3.45
C ILE A 71 -6.67 4.20 -2.74
N HIS A 72 -7.69 5.03 -2.45
CA HIS A 72 -8.94 4.52 -1.87
C HIS A 72 -9.78 3.76 -2.91
N SER A 73 -9.78 4.20 -4.16
CA SER A 73 -10.45 3.45 -5.25
C SER A 73 -9.82 2.07 -5.45
N VAL A 74 -8.50 1.98 -5.42
CA VAL A 74 -7.76 0.70 -5.48
C VAL A 74 -8.11 -0.18 -4.27
N LEU A 75 -8.19 0.39 -3.07
CA LEU A 75 -8.58 -0.36 -1.88
C LEU A 75 -9.99 -0.95 -2.01
N ILE A 76 -10.97 -0.14 -2.43
CA ILE A 76 -12.35 -0.60 -2.64
C ILE A 76 -12.39 -1.70 -3.71
N PHE A 77 -11.68 -1.51 -4.82
CA PHE A 77 -11.60 -2.51 -5.88
C PHE A 77 -11.05 -3.84 -5.37
N VAL A 78 -9.96 -3.83 -4.60
CA VAL A 78 -9.36 -5.04 -4.02
C VAL A 78 -10.30 -5.71 -3.02
N LEU A 79 -11.02 -4.94 -2.19
CA LEU A 79 -12.01 -5.50 -1.26
C LEU A 79 -13.16 -6.19 -1.99
N VAL A 80 -13.66 -5.60 -3.07
CA VAL A 80 -14.70 -6.20 -3.91
C VAL A 80 -14.19 -7.50 -4.55
N MET A 81 -12.99 -7.49 -5.14
CA MET A 81 -12.38 -8.68 -5.75
C MET A 81 -12.14 -9.79 -4.72
N THR A 82 -11.70 -9.44 -3.52
CA THR A 82 -11.53 -10.40 -2.42
C THR A 82 -12.89 -10.99 -1.99
N GLY A 83 -13.92 -10.16 -1.91
CA GLY A 83 -15.30 -10.61 -1.63
C GLY A 83 -15.79 -11.61 -2.66
N PHE A 84 -15.59 -11.36 -3.95
CA PHE A 84 -15.92 -12.31 -5.01
C PHE A 84 -15.14 -13.60 -4.90
N ALA A 85 -13.83 -13.55 -4.61
CA ALA A 85 -13.02 -14.73 -4.43
C ALA A 85 -13.48 -15.58 -3.24
N LEU A 86 -13.83 -14.95 -2.11
CA LEU A 86 -14.38 -15.64 -0.95
C LEU A 86 -15.76 -16.25 -1.25
N TYR A 87 -16.62 -15.53 -1.94
CA TYR A 87 -17.94 -16.03 -2.35
C TYR A 87 -17.81 -17.29 -3.22
N THR A 88 -16.94 -17.28 -4.22
CA THR A 88 -16.71 -18.46 -5.09
C THR A 88 -16.12 -19.63 -4.32
N PHE A 89 -15.21 -19.35 -3.38
CA PHE A 89 -14.63 -20.40 -2.54
C PHE A 89 -15.67 -21.09 -1.64
N VAL A 90 -16.56 -20.31 -1.00
CA VAL A 90 -17.62 -20.85 -0.11
C VAL A 90 -18.74 -21.55 -0.92
N SER A 91 -19.15 -20.97 -2.05
CA SER A 91 -20.24 -21.49 -2.88
C SER A 91 -19.82 -22.68 -3.76
N GLY A 92 -18.52 -22.96 -3.87
CA GLY A 92 -17.99 -23.98 -4.80
C GLY A 92 -18.25 -23.64 -6.27
N ALA A 93 -18.70 -22.45 -6.58
CA ALA A 93 -19.03 -22.01 -7.93
C ALA A 93 -17.78 -21.65 -8.71
N ASN A 94 -17.50 -22.37 -9.79
CA ASN A 94 -16.35 -22.09 -10.66
C ASN A 94 -16.56 -20.91 -11.61
N GLN A 95 -17.77 -20.31 -11.61
CA GLN A 95 -18.15 -19.22 -12.51
C GLN A 95 -18.94 -18.15 -11.75
N VAL A 96 -18.60 -16.90 -11.97
CA VAL A 96 -19.39 -15.73 -11.53
C VAL A 96 -19.75 -14.93 -12.78
N ILE A 97 -21.05 -14.71 -13.01
CA ILE A 97 -21.56 -13.95 -14.17
C ILE A 97 -21.04 -14.51 -15.52
N GLY A 98 -20.94 -15.85 -15.64
CA GLY A 98 -20.52 -16.52 -16.89
C GLY A 98 -19.01 -16.49 -17.17
N ILE A 99 -18.19 -15.92 -16.32
CA ILE A 99 -16.72 -15.88 -16.45
C ILE A 99 -16.10 -16.82 -15.40
N LYS A 100 -15.12 -17.62 -15.82
CA LYS A 100 -14.37 -18.48 -14.88
C LYS A 100 -13.60 -17.57 -13.90
N THR A 101 -13.77 -17.82 -12.63
CA THR A 101 -13.08 -17.05 -11.56
C THR A 101 -11.58 -17.07 -11.71
N GLN A 102 -11.01 -18.21 -12.15
CA GLN A 102 -9.59 -18.37 -12.42
C GLN A 102 -9.09 -17.36 -13.45
N THR A 103 -9.80 -17.16 -14.54
CA THR A 103 -9.42 -16.18 -15.58
C THR A 103 -9.38 -14.74 -15.06
N ILE A 104 -10.32 -14.38 -14.19
CA ILE A 104 -10.34 -13.04 -13.58
C ILE A 104 -9.13 -12.88 -12.65
N GLN A 105 -8.80 -13.89 -11.86
CA GLN A 105 -7.64 -13.87 -10.96
C GLN A 105 -6.32 -13.80 -11.73
N ASP A 106 -6.19 -14.54 -12.82
CA ASP A 106 -4.98 -14.53 -13.66
C ASP A 106 -4.76 -13.18 -14.33
N ILE A 107 -5.82 -12.60 -14.90
CA ILE A 107 -5.77 -11.26 -15.51
C ILE A 107 -5.43 -10.21 -14.45
N TYR A 108 -6.08 -10.26 -13.29
CA TYR A 108 -5.80 -9.35 -12.18
C TYR A 108 -4.35 -9.47 -11.70
N GLY A 109 -3.88 -10.70 -11.46
CA GLY A 109 -2.50 -10.96 -11.03
C GLY A 109 -1.47 -10.45 -12.02
N PHE A 110 -1.70 -10.67 -13.32
CA PHE A 110 -0.81 -10.20 -14.37
C PHE A 110 -0.82 -8.68 -14.50
N LEU A 111 -1.98 -8.05 -14.60
CA LEU A 111 -2.07 -6.59 -14.78
C LEU A 111 -1.57 -5.85 -13.54
N ILE A 112 -2.10 -6.15 -12.36
CA ILE A 112 -1.78 -5.41 -11.15
C ILE A 112 -0.42 -5.83 -10.58
N GLY A 113 -0.15 -7.13 -10.51
CA GLY A 113 1.10 -7.64 -9.93
C GLY A 113 2.32 -7.39 -10.82
N SER A 114 2.25 -7.73 -12.11
CA SER A 114 3.41 -7.64 -12.99
C SER A 114 3.55 -6.28 -13.65
N ILE A 115 2.49 -5.74 -14.26
CA ILE A 115 2.58 -4.49 -15.03
C ILE A 115 2.56 -3.28 -14.09
N PHE A 116 1.52 -3.13 -13.29
CA PHE A 116 1.40 -1.92 -12.46
C PHE A 116 2.40 -1.91 -11.30
N ALA A 117 2.55 -2.99 -10.55
CA ALA A 117 3.48 -3.01 -9.43
C ALA A 117 4.94 -3.10 -9.89
N GLY A 118 5.25 -3.95 -10.87
CA GLY A 118 6.61 -4.14 -11.38
C GLY A 118 7.05 -3.00 -12.31
N VAL A 119 6.47 -2.91 -13.51
CA VAL A 119 6.95 -2.00 -14.55
C VAL A 119 6.66 -0.54 -14.17
N ILE A 120 5.40 -0.21 -13.84
CA ILE A 120 5.04 1.18 -13.53
C ILE A 120 5.58 1.58 -12.15
N GLY A 121 5.41 0.72 -11.16
CA GLY A 121 5.80 1.01 -9.78
C GLY A 121 7.30 1.19 -9.56
N THR A 122 8.14 0.50 -10.33
CA THR A 122 9.60 0.56 -10.24
C THR A 122 10.22 1.34 -11.41
N GLY A 123 9.75 1.09 -12.64
CA GLY A 123 10.32 1.70 -13.83
C GLY A 123 10.13 3.21 -13.92
N PHE A 124 9.13 3.78 -13.26
CA PHE A 124 8.84 5.20 -13.25
C PHE A 124 9.47 5.99 -12.09
N TYR A 125 10.39 5.40 -11.32
CA TYR A 125 11.13 6.13 -10.28
C TYR A 125 11.81 7.41 -10.80
N PRO A 126 12.46 7.42 -11.97
CA PRO A 126 13.09 8.62 -12.50
C PRO A 126 12.14 9.78 -12.80
N ILE A 127 10.84 9.50 -12.99
CA ILE A 127 9.85 10.51 -13.37
C ILE A 127 9.02 10.96 -12.16
N PHE A 128 8.53 10.02 -11.36
CA PHE A 128 7.56 10.31 -10.31
C PHE A 128 8.12 10.16 -8.89
N GLY A 129 9.38 9.77 -8.74
CA GLY A 129 10.01 9.54 -7.45
C GLY A 129 9.91 8.09 -6.96
N ASN A 130 10.62 7.81 -5.88
CA ASN A 130 10.91 6.44 -5.43
C ASN A 130 9.74 5.63 -4.86
N ARG A 131 8.56 6.24 -4.61
CA ARG A 131 7.44 5.57 -3.95
C ARG A 131 6.12 5.68 -4.71
N VAL A 132 6.18 5.73 -6.03
CA VAL A 132 4.99 5.85 -6.90
C VAL A 132 3.96 4.77 -6.59
N TRP A 133 4.37 3.50 -6.58
CA TRP A 133 3.49 2.39 -6.28
C TRP A 133 2.85 2.51 -4.88
N CYS A 134 3.65 2.81 -3.87
CA CYS A 134 3.17 2.94 -2.49
C CYS A 134 2.18 4.09 -2.30
N ARG A 135 2.28 5.13 -3.14
CA ARG A 135 1.40 6.31 -3.09
C ARG A 135 0.10 6.12 -3.84
N PHE A 136 0.16 5.55 -5.04
CA PHE A 136 -0.98 5.54 -5.96
C PHE A 136 -1.63 4.16 -6.13
N GLY A 137 -0.88 3.07 -6.03
CA GLY A 137 -1.34 1.76 -6.44
C GLY A 137 -1.44 0.69 -5.35
N CYS A 138 -0.80 0.87 -4.20
CA CYS A 138 -0.71 -0.19 -3.20
C CYS A 138 -1.93 -0.22 -2.26
N PRO A 139 -2.79 -1.25 -2.33
CA PRO A 139 -3.97 -1.36 -1.47
C PRO A 139 -3.59 -1.53 0.02
N LEU A 140 -2.46 -2.20 0.28
CA LEU A 140 -1.96 -2.36 1.64
C LEU A 140 -1.54 -1.01 2.24
N ALA A 141 -0.93 -0.13 1.46
CA ALA A 141 -0.59 1.22 1.94
C ALA A 141 -1.83 2.05 2.27
N ALA A 142 -2.94 1.86 1.54
CA ALA A 142 -4.23 2.46 1.87
C ALA A 142 -4.77 1.94 3.20
N TYR A 143 -4.77 0.62 3.39
CA TYR A 143 -5.22 -0.03 4.62
C TYR A 143 -4.42 0.42 5.84
N LEU A 144 -3.08 0.39 5.76
CA LEU A 144 -2.19 0.86 6.83
C LEU A 144 -2.40 2.35 7.14
N GLY A 145 -2.61 3.16 6.09
CA GLY A 145 -2.90 4.58 6.24
C GLY A 145 -4.24 4.86 6.91
N PHE A 146 -5.26 4.04 6.62
CA PHE A 146 -6.55 4.11 7.27
C PHE A 146 -6.45 3.83 8.76
N ILE A 147 -5.78 2.75 9.16
CA ILE A 147 -5.58 2.39 10.57
C ILE A 147 -4.81 3.50 11.30
N GLN A 148 -3.72 4.00 10.71
CA GLN A 148 -2.91 5.05 11.33
C GLN A 148 -3.71 6.33 11.58
N ARG A 149 -4.66 6.66 10.71
CA ARG A 149 -5.49 7.86 10.87
C ARG A 149 -6.33 7.84 12.13
N PHE A 150 -6.83 6.66 12.50
CA PHE A 150 -7.72 6.52 13.67
C PHE A 150 -6.96 6.30 14.98
N LYS A 151 -5.93 5.46 14.98
CA LYS A 151 -5.18 5.13 16.19
C LYS A 151 -3.72 4.84 15.87
N SER A 152 -2.82 5.79 16.14
CA SER A 152 -1.38 5.55 16.15
C SER A 152 -0.72 6.47 17.17
N ARG A 153 0.21 5.90 17.93
CA ARG A 153 1.10 6.69 18.81
C ARG A 153 2.23 7.35 18.01
N PHE A 154 2.55 6.78 16.86
CA PHE A 154 3.61 7.31 16.00
C PHE A 154 3.07 8.47 15.15
N ARG A 155 3.35 9.69 15.57
CA ARG A 155 2.99 10.92 14.86
C ARG A 155 4.21 11.84 14.80
N ILE A 156 4.39 12.50 13.66
CA ILE A 156 5.31 13.64 13.56
C ILE A 156 4.49 14.86 13.94
N THR A 157 4.88 15.49 15.04
CA THR A 157 4.30 16.77 15.46
C THR A 157 5.34 17.85 15.21
N THR A 158 4.93 18.92 14.54
CA THR A 158 5.76 20.10 14.33
C THR A 158 5.47 21.12 15.42
N ASN A 159 6.51 21.65 16.02
CA ASN A 159 6.39 22.81 16.90
C ASN A 159 6.77 24.04 16.08
N GLY A 160 5.75 24.75 15.59
CA GLY A 160 5.93 25.92 14.69
C GLY A 160 6.92 26.97 15.18
N GLY A 161 7.09 27.11 16.51
CA GLY A 161 8.04 28.04 17.11
C GLY A 161 9.53 27.70 16.93
N GLN A 162 9.86 26.47 16.56
CA GLN A 162 11.24 26.01 16.33
C GLN A 162 11.56 25.75 14.86
N CYS A 163 10.63 25.99 13.95
CA CYS A 163 10.83 25.80 12.53
C CYS A 163 11.61 26.96 11.91
N ILE A 164 12.83 26.68 11.42
CA ILE A 164 13.67 27.67 10.71
C ILE A 164 13.29 27.85 9.24
N SER A 165 12.20 27.22 8.79
CA SER A 165 11.68 27.30 7.42
C SER A 165 12.65 26.93 6.29
N CYS A 166 13.65 26.08 6.56
CA CYS A 166 14.64 25.65 5.54
C CYS A 166 14.05 24.80 4.42
N GLY A 167 12.87 24.17 4.61
CA GLY A 167 12.19 23.38 3.59
C GLY A 167 12.75 21.94 3.37
N ASN A 168 13.83 21.57 4.01
CA ASN A 168 14.47 20.25 3.82
C ASN A 168 13.51 19.07 4.10
N CYS A 169 12.68 19.16 5.14
CA CYS A 169 11.69 18.14 5.47
C CYS A 169 10.69 17.90 4.33
N SER A 170 10.26 18.97 3.62
CA SER A 170 9.39 18.84 2.44
C SER A 170 10.16 18.33 1.23
N THR A 171 11.38 18.82 1.00
CA THR A 171 12.21 18.44 -0.16
C THR A 171 12.54 16.95 -0.14
N TYR A 172 12.94 16.42 0.99
CA TYR A 172 13.34 15.01 1.13
C TYR A 172 12.20 14.08 1.59
N CYS A 173 10.96 14.58 1.67
CA CYS A 173 9.82 13.74 2.02
C CYS A 173 9.49 12.74 0.90
N GLU A 174 9.81 11.49 1.10
CA GLU A 174 9.52 10.41 0.15
C GLU A 174 8.02 10.18 -0.08
N GLN A 175 7.18 10.59 0.86
CA GLN A 175 5.73 10.48 0.75
C GLN A 175 5.12 11.62 -0.05
N GLY A 176 5.93 12.56 -0.55
CA GLY A 176 5.44 13.72 -1.29
C GLY A 176 4.52 14.63 -0.46
N ILE A 177 4.71 14.70 0.84
CA ILE A 177 3.96 15.59 1.73
C ILE A 177 4.74 16.90 1.86
N ASP A 178 4.06 18.01 1.69
CA ASP A 178 4.62 19.32 2.05
C ASP A 178 4.56 19.50 3.58
N VAL A 179 5.59 19.01 4.26
CA VAL A 179 5.68 19.05 5.73
C VAL A 179 5.71 20.49 6.23
N ARG A 180 6.30 21.41 5.46
CA ARG A 180 6.39 22.83 5.81
C ARG A 180 5.03 23.50 5.90
N ALA A 181 4.07 23.10 5.07
CA ALA A 181 2.71 23.64 5.12
C ALA A 181 1.93 23.26 6.39
N TYR A 182 2.45 22.30 7.16
CA TYR A 182 1.85 21.82 8.42
C TYR A 182 2.70 22.17 9.66
N ALA A 183 3.78 22.91 9.49
CA ALA A 183 4.68 23.31 10.58
C ALA A 183 4.24 24.61 11.27
#